data_751be51257a5bc1900032c52741d15b8
#
_entry.id   751be51257a5bc1900032c52741d15b8
#
_cell.length_a   1.000
_cell.length_b   1.000
_cell.length_c   1.000
_cell.angle_alpha   90.00
_cell.angle_beta   90.00
_cell.angle_gamma   90.00
#
_symmetry.space_group_name_H-M   'P 1'
#
loop_
_entity.id
_entity.type
_entity.pdbx_description
1 polymer ?
#
loop_
_entity_poly.entity_id
_entity_poly.type
_entity_poly.pdbx_seq_one_letter_code
_entity_poly.pdbx_strand_id
1 'polypeptide(L)'
;RRYAAAPLAEQLIGYLDSEGHGAAGLEAALDDVLYTGERDTLHCAVTAQGRLQRGSEPILEKADSAPQGVRLTLSRSIQRAAEGVAAESMATGCVLITDVSSGKVRACVSLPGFDAANVGESLTAPNSPLLNRAFSAYAVGSVFKPVLAAAALEAGEGDFIRECPGYDALNGQVYRCAGSVPHGLVGLDGALEKSCNGYFIELGRELGPERVRKMAAALGFGK
;
A
#
# COMPACT_ATOMS: atom_id res chain seq x y z
N ARG A 1 -16.53 18.14 -10.98
CA ARG A 1 -15.12 17.92 -10.65
C ARG A 1 -14.99 16.52 -10.08
N ARG A 2 -14.20 15.65 -10.71
CA ARG A 2 -14.08 14.25 -10.32
C ARG A 2 -13.37 14.08 -8.98
N TYR A 3 -12.33 14.89 -8.73
CA TYR A 3 -11.60 14.85 -7.46
C TYR A 3 -12.08 15.93 -6.50
N ALA A 4 -12.14 15.58 -5.21
CA ALA A 4 -12.44 16.53 -4.14
C ALA A 4 -11.29 17.54 -3.97
N ALA A 5 -11.57 18.67 -3.29
CA ALA A 5 -10.54 19.66 -2.98
C ALA A 5 -9.45 19.11 -2.02
N ALA A 6 -9.81 18.10 -1.20
CA ALA A 6 -8.90 17.33 -0.38
C ALA A 6 -9.12 15.84 -0.72
N PRO A 7 -8.44 15.31 -1.74
CA PRO A 7 -8.55 13.91 -2.11
C PRO A 7 -8.01 13.02 -0.98
N LEU A 8 -8.46 11.78 -0.95
CA LEU A 8 -8.03 10.76 0.00
C LEU A 8 -7.56 9.53 -0.79
N ALA A 9 -6.59 8.80 -0.24
CA ALA A 9 -6.05 7.57 -0.81
C ALA A 9 -5.58 7.76 -2.28
N GLU A 10 -4.87 8.84 -2.55
CA GLU A 10 -4.52 9.31 -3.90
C GLU A 10 -3.87 8.23 -4.76
N GLN A 11 -2.85 7.52 -4.23
CA GLN A 11 -2.15 6.47 -4.98
C GLN A 11 -3.02 5.23 -5.20
N LEU A 12 -3.98 4.95 -4.30
CA LEU A 12 -4.91 3.84 -4.47
C LEU A 12 -6.00 4.18 -5.49
N ILE A 13 -6.60 5.37 -5.38
CA ILE A 13 -7.62 5.83 -6.33
C ILE A 13 -6.98 6.03 -7.70
N GLY A 14 -5.86 6.71 -7.76
CA GLY A 14 -5.17 7.05 -9.00
C GLY A 14 -5.65 8.35 -9.62
N TYR A 15 -5.41 8.49 -10.91
CA TYR A 15 -5.74 9.68 -11.69
C TYR A 15 -6.10 9.32 -13.12
N LEU A 16 -6.70 10.32 -13.81
CA LEU A 16 -7.07 10.20 -15.21
C LEU A 16 -6.03 10.89 -16.10
N ASP A 17 -5.94 10.42 -17.34
CA ASP A 17 -5.22 11.10 -18.40
C ASP A 17 -6.00 12.30 -18.97
N SER A 18 -5.47 12.95 -20.01
CA SER A 18 -6.08 14.11 -20.67
C SER A 18 -7.36 13.77 -21.43
N GLU A 19 -7.58 12.50 -21.78
CA GLU A 19 -8.76 12.03 -22.49
C GLU A 19 -9.87 11.58 -21.54
N GLY A 20 -9.53 11.43 -20.23
CA GLY A 20 -10.44 11.07 -19.16
C GLY A 20 -10.46 9.57 -18.86
N HIS A 21 -9.51 8.81 -19.41
CA HIS A 21 -9.28 7.42 -19.06
C HIS A 21 -8.44 7.27 -17.79
N GLY A 22 -8.63 6.18 -17.11
CA GLY A 22 -7.83 5.85 -15.93
C GLY A 22 -6.37 5.59 -16.28
N ALA A 23 -5.45 6.42 -15.78
CA ALA A 23 -4.02 6.29 -16.02
C ALA A 23 -3.28 5.53 -14.92
N ALA A 24 -3.82 5.49 -13.69
CA ALA A 24 -3.22 4.79 -12.55
C ALA A 24 -4.27 4.36 -11.52
N GLY A 25 -3.87 3.50 -10.59
CA GLY A 25 -4.68 3.07 -9.45
C GLY A 25 -5.99 2.38 -9.85
N LEU A 26 -7.02 2.59 -9.04
CA LEU A 26 -8.36 2.05 -9.31
C LEU A 26 -9.04 2.71 -10.51
N GLU A 27 -8.68 3.96 -10.84
CA GLU A 27 -9.16 4.60 -12.07
C GLU A 27 -8.74 3.80 -13.30
N ALA A 28 -7.47 3.38 -13.37
CA ALA A 28 -6.98 2.54 -14.47
C ALA A 28 -7.52 1.10 -14.41
N ALA A 29 -7.53 0.51 -13.20
CA ALA A 29 -7.96 -0.88 -13.04
C ALA A 29 -9.44 -1.12 -13.34
N LEU A 30 -10.26 -0.07 -13.25
CA LEU A 30 -11.71 -0.11 -13.41
C LEU A 30 -12.19 0.83 -14.52
N ASP A 31 -11.30 1.19 -15.45
CA ASP A 31 -11.62 2.13 -16.53
C ASP A 31 -12.83 1.68 -17.34
N ASP A 32 -12.90 0.40 -17.69
CA ASP A 32 -14.03 -0.20 -18.40
C ASP A 32 -15.39 0.02 -17.71
N VAL A 33 -15.40 0.19 -16.38
CA VAL A 33 -16.61 0.42 -15.58
C VAL A 33 -16.86 1.92 -15.37
N LEU A 34 -15.79 2.68 -15.17
CA LEU A 34 -15.85 4.08 -14.77
C LEU A 34 -15.88 5.04 -15.96
N TYR A 35 -15.30 4.65 -17.09
CA TYR A 35 -15.32 5.45 -18.32
C TYR A 35 -16.54 5.07 -19.17
N THR A 36 -17.42 6.03 -19.36
CA THR A 36 -18.65 5.81 -20.16
C THR A 36 -18.50 6.23 -21.61
N GLY A 37 -17.39 6.92 -21.95
CA GLY A 37 -17.18 7.50 -23.29
C GLY A 37 -18.10 8.66 -23.63
N GLU A 38 -19.19 8.80 -22.92
CA GLU A 38 -20.22 9.81 -23.15
C GLU A 38 -20.13 10.94 -22.12
N ARG A 39 -20.31 12.15 -22.57
CA ARG A 39 -20.32 13.35 -21.73
C ARG A 39 -21.55 14.19 -22.04
N ASP A 40 -22.12 14.77 -20.99
CA ASP A 40 -23.10 15.83 -21.19
C ASP A 40 -22.48 16.95 -22.02
N THR A 41 -23.12 17.29 -23.11
CA THR A 41 -22.64 18.33 -24.03
C THR A 41 -23.54 19.58 -23.94
N LEU A 42 -22.92 20.71 -23.65
CA LEU A 42 -23.62 21.99 -23.60
C LEU A 42 -23.45 22.76 -24.93
N HIS A 43 -24.49 22.84 -25.71
CA HIS A 43 -24.52 23.61 -26.95
C HIS A 43 -24.88 25.05 -26.64
N CYS A 44 -23.98 25.97 -26.96
CA CYS A 44 -24.20 27.41 -26.79
C CYS A 44 -24.10 28.12 -28.13
N ALA A 45 -25.07 29.01 -28.43
CA ALA A 45 -24.96 29.88 -29.59
C ALA A 45 -23.87 30.93 -29.36
N VAL A 46 -22.98 31.09 -30.33
CA VAL A 46 -21.92 32.09 -30.32
C VAL A 46 -21.98 32.97 -31.52
N THR A 47 -21.55 34.24 -31.37
CA THR A 47 -21.38 35.19 -32.49
C THR A 47 -20.23 34.76 -33.38
N ALA A 48 -20.10 35.35 -34.55
CA ALA A 48 -18.96 35.15 -35.46
C ALA A 48 -17.58 35.44 -34.80
N GLN A 49 -17.55 36.20 -33.72
CA GLN A 49 -16.36 36.53 -32.94
C GLN A 49 -16.17 35.60 -31.75
N GLY A 50 -16.91 34.47 -31.64
CA GLY A 50 -16.77 33.46 -30.58
C GLY A 50 -17.34 33.87 -29.21
N ARG A 51 -18.15 34.96 -29.12
CA ARG A 51 -18.80 35.38 -27.87
C ARG A 51 -20.16 34.73 -27.72
N LEU A 52 -20.54 34.35 -26.52
CA LEU A 52 -21.87 33.83 -26.22
C LEU A 52 -22.96 34.83 -26.68
N GLN A 53 -23.94 34.36 -27.43
CA GLN A 53 -25.05 35.17 -27.90
C GLN A 53 -26.03 35.39 -26.76
N ARG A 54 -26.27 36.67 -26.40
CA ARG A 54 -27.26 37.03 -25.37
C ARG A 54 -28.67 36.68 -25.84
N GLY A 55 -29.43 36.04 -24.94
CA GLY A 55 -30.83 35.69 -25.19
C GLY A 55 -31.05 34.33 -25.88
N SER A 56 -29.99 33.60 -26.24
CA SER A 56 -30.12 32.18 -26.61
C SER A 56 -29.99 31.31 -25.39
N GLU A 57 -30.93 30.39 -25.19
CA GLU A 57 -30.83 29.39 -24.14
C GLU A 57 -29.82 28.30 -24.55
N PRO A 58 -28.89 27.90 -23.65
CA PRO A 58 -28.02 26.79 -23.95
C PRO A 58 -28.82 25.48 -23.94
N ILE A 59 -28.52 24.59 -24.88
CA ILE A 59 -29.11 23.24 -24.95
C ILE A 59 -28.17 22.26 -24.29
N LEU A 60 -28.63 21.60 -23.24
CA LEU A 60 -27.94 20.51 -22.61
C LEU A 60 -28.36 19.19 -23.23
N GLU A 61 -27.46 18.57 -23.98
CA GLU A 61 -27.56 17.21 -24.46
C GLU A 61 -26.95 16.29 -23.41
N LYS A 62 -27.78 15.49 -22.76
CA LYS A 62 -27.33 14.55 -21.74
C LYS A 62 -26.80 13.30 -22.40
N ALA A 63 -25.74 12.74 -21.80
CA ALA A 63 -25.27 11.41 -22.14
C ALA A 63 -26.37 10.35 -21.91
N ASP A 64 -26.49 9.41 -22.82
CA ASP A 64 -27.50 8.33 -22.74
C ASP A 64 -27.13 7.29 -21.66
N SER A 65 -25.87 7.22 -21.25
CA SER A 65 -25.40 6.27 -20.25
C SER A 65 -25.51 6.83 -18.82
N ALA A 66 -26.10 6.07 -17.91
CA ALA A 66 -26.07 6.41 -16.51
C ALA A 66 -24.62 6.28 -15.97
N PRO A 67 -24.11 7.30 -15.23
CA PRO A 67 -22.78 7.21 -14.65
C PRO A 67 -22.68 6.01 -13.72
N GLN A 68 -21.73 5.13 -13.99
CA GLN A 68 -21.44 3.99 -13.14
C GLN A 68 -20.43 4.39 -12.06
N GLY A 69 -20.50 3.73 -10.91
CA GLY A 69 -19.61 4.00 -9.81
C GLY A 69 -19.25 2.73 -9.05
N VAL A 70 -18.10 2.75 -8.42
CA VAL A 70 -17.60 1.63 -7.61
C VAL A 70 -17.60 2.02 -6.14
N ARG A 71 -18.16 1.14 -5.30
CA ARG A 71 -18.13 1.31 -3.85
C ARG A 71 -16.93 0.59 -3.26
N LEU A 72 -16.04 1.33 -2.66
CA LEU A 72 -14.87 0.79 -1.97
C LEU A 72 -15.20 0.38 -0.53
N THR A 73 -14.33 -0.46 0.04
CA THR A 73 -14.39 -0.85 1.46
C THR A 73 -13.74 0.17 2.38
N LEU A 74 -13.07 1.19 1.82
CA LEU A 74 -12.45 2.26 2.58
C LEU A 74 -13.46 3.00 3.45
N SER A 75 -13.06 3.34 4.66
CA SER A 75 -13.79 4.25 5.54
C SER A 75 -13.20 5.65 5.43
N ARG A 76 -13.99 6.61 4.98
CA ARG A 76 -13.54 7.99 4.82
C ARG A 76 -12.97 8.59 6.12
N SER A 77 -13.56 8.29 7.27
CA SER A 77 -13.09 8.79 8.56
C SER A 77 -11.77 8.14 8.97
N ILE A 78 -11.63 6.82 8.80
CA ILE A 78 -10.40 6.09 9.13
C ILE A 78 -9.28 6.50 8.18
N GLN A 79 -9.55 6.62 6.87
CA GLN A 79 -8.57 7.05 5.87
C GLN A 79 -8.02 8.44 6.22
N ARG A 80 -8.91 9.41 6.50
CA ARG A 80 -8.49 10.78 6.84
C ARG A 80 -7.67 10.83 8.12
N ALA A 81 -8.06 10.09 9.14
CA ALA A 81 -7.32 10.01 10.40
C ALA A 81 -5.94 9.38 10.17
N ALA A 82 -5.87 8.29 9.40
CA ALA A 82 -4.62 7.62 9.08
C ALA A 82 -3.67 8.50 8.26
N GLU A 83 -4.18 9.25 7.28
CA GLU A 83 -3.38 10.22 6.52
C GLU A 83 -2.83 11.33 7.39
N GLY A 84 -3.66 11.90 8.28
CA GLY A 84 -3.22 12.95 9.20
C GLY A 84 -2.08 12.49 10.12
N VAL A 85 -2.27 11.34 10.79
CA VAL A 85 -1.24 10.78 11.68
C VAL A 85 0.01 10.38 10.91
N ALA A 86 -0.14 9.78 9.72
CA ALA A 86 1.00 9.37 8.91
C ALA A 86 1.83 10.59 8.46
N ALA A 87 1.18 11.68 8.03
CA ALA A 87 1.86 12.90 7.60
C ALA A 87 2.66 13.58 8.73
N GLU A 88 2.19 13.47 9.98
CA GLU A 88 2.92 13.97 11.15
C GLU A 88 4.08 13.05 11.57
N SER A 89 4.00 11.75 11.25
CA SER A 89 4.91 10.73 11.78
C SER A 89 6.02 10.34 10.83
N MET A 90 5.83 10.49 9.51
CA MET A 90 6.79 10.03 8.51
C MET A 90 6.76 10.88 7.23
N ALA A 91 7.92 11.12 6.64
CA ALA A 91 8.03 11.79 5.34
C ALA A 91 7.72 10.84 4.17
N THR A 92 8.09 9.55 4.29
CA THR A 92 7.85 8.51 3.30
C THR A 92 7.46 7.21 3.98
N GLY A 93 6.47 6.51 3.45
CA GLY A 93 6.00 5.25 4.01
C GLY A 93 4.58 4.93 3.58
N CYS A 94 4.01 3.89 4.19
CA CYS A 94 2.62 3.53 3.98
C CYS A 94 1.96 3.06 5.28
N VAL A 95 0.64 3.21 5.34
CA VAL A 95 -0.20 2.66 6.41
C VAL A 95 -1.36 1.92 5.76
N LEU A 96 -1.52 0.64 6.11
CA LEU A 96 -2.64 -0.17 5.69
C LEU A 96 -3.46 -0.57 6.92
N ILE A 97 -4.75 -0.26 6.93
CA ILE A 97 -5.67 -0.64 8.00
C ILE A 97 -6.71 -1.59 7.45
N THR A 98 -6.79 -2.76 8.04
CA THR A 98 -7.75 -3.81 7.68
C THR A 98 -8.69 -4.14 8.83
N ASP A 99 -9.88 -4.54 8.50
CA ASP A 99 -10.84 -5.09 9.45
C ASP A 99 -10.50 -6.56 9.74
N VAL A 100 -10.28 -6.89 11.00
CA VAL A 100 -9.80 -8.21 11.42
C VAL A 100 -10.78 -9.33 11.06
N SER A 101 -12.08 -9.05 11.18
CA SER A 101 -13.12 -10.06 10.98
C SER A 101 -13.41 -10.37 9.51
N SER A 102 -13.26 -9.38 8.63
CA SER A 102 -13.64 -9.48 7.22
C SER A 102 -12.47 -9.36 6.24
N GLY A 103 -11.27 -8.97 6.70
CA GLY A 103 -10.12 -8.66 5.85
C GLY A 103 -10.29 -7.40 4.99
N LYS A 104 -11.41 -6.67 5.13
CA LYS A 104 -11.67 -5.48 4.31
C LYS A 104 -10.68 -4.38 4.60
N VAL A 105 -10.09 -3.81 3.56
CA VAL A 105 -9.23 -2.62 3.67
C VAL A 105 -10.09 -1.41 4.04
N ARG A 106 -9.78 -0.77 5.17
CA ARG A 106 -10.47 0.40 5.70
C ARG A 106 -9.71 1.69 5.44
N ALA A 107 -8.38 1.62 5.37
CA ALA A 107 -7.53 2.70 4.91
C ALA A 107 -6.29 2.16 4.20
N CYS A 108 -5.82 2.93 3.22
CA CYS A 108 -4.58 2.68 2.50
C CYS A 108 -3.92 4.04 2.24
N VAL A 109 -2.86 4.32 2.98
CA VAL A 109 -2.08 5.57 2.91
C VAL A 109 -0.74 5.27 2.28
N SER A 110 -0.30 6.14 1.37
CA SER A 110 1.06 6.14 0.85
C SER A 110 1.59 7.57 0.87
N LEU A 111 2.79 7.79 1.37
CA LEU A 111 3.43 9.09 1.50
C LEU A 111 4.76 9.13 0.74
N PRO A 112 5.10 10.31 0.16
CA PRO A 112 4.30 11.53 0.08
C PRO A 112 3.09 11.38 -0.83
N GLY A 113 2.07 12.23 -0.60
CA GLY A 113 0.91 12.37 -1.49
C GLY A 113 1.25 13.14 -2.78
N PHE A 114 0.30 13.22 -3.69
CA PHE A 114 0.41 14.00 -4.92
C PHE A 114 -0.94 14.69 -5.27
N ASP A 115 -0.91 15.68 -6.13
CA ASP A 115 -2.14 16.28 -6.64
C ASP A 115 -2.59 15.56 -7.92
N ALA A 116 -3.69 14.80 -7.83
CA ALA A 116 -4.27 14.09 -8.97
C ALA A 116 -4.79 15.04 -10.09
N ALA A 117 -4.96 16.34 -9.80
CA ALA A 117 -5.31 17.34 -10.80
C ALA A 117 -4.08 17.94 -11.51
N ASN A 118 -2.89 17.77 -10.94
CA ASN A 118 -1.63 18.30 -11.48
C ASN A 118 -0.50 17.27 -11.36
N VAL A 119 -0.68 16.10 -11.95
CA VAL A 119 0.25 14.96 -11.86
C VAL A 119 1.63 15.29 -12.45
N GLY A 120 1.70 16.21 -13.42
CA GLY A 120 2.96 16.58 -14.08
C GLY A 120 4.06 17.01 -13.12
N GLU A 121 3.73 17.75 -12.07
CA GLU A 121 4.70 18.18 -11.04
C GLU A 121 5.25 17.00 -10.24
N SER A 122 4.45 15.95 -10.09
CA SER A 122 4.79 14.77 -9.29
C SER A 122 5.69 13.78 -10.03
N LEU A 123 5.80 13.85 -11.37
CA LEU A 123 6.62 12.93 -12.17
C LEU A 123 8.12 13.03 -11.85
N THR A 124 8.59 14.23 -11.54
CA THR A 124 10.01 14.51 -11.22
C THR A 124 10.22 14.86 -9.76
N ALA A 125 9.17 14.84 -8.95
CA ALA A 125 9.24 15.18 -7.54
C ALA A 125 10.07 14.14 -6.75
N PRO A 126 10.81 14.58 -5.71
CA PRO A 126 11.58 13.68 -4.87
C PRO A 126 10.67 12.69 -4.14
N ASN A 127 11.24 11.55 -3.77
CA ASN A 127 10.55 10.49 -3.02
C ASN A 127 9.36 9.85 -3.76
N SER A 128 9.30 9.95 -5.10
CA SER A 128 8.34 9.23 -5.95
C SER A 128 6.90 9.25 -5.40
N PRO A 129 6.22 10.41 -5.38
CA PRO A 129 4.89 10.53 -4.77
C PRO A 129 3.82 9.70 -5.47
N LEU A 130 4.00 9.37 -6.75
CA LEU A 130 3.07 8.52 -7.51
C LEU A 130 3.15 7.03 -7.14
N LEU A 131 4.20 6.61 -6.43
CA LEU A 131 4.39 5.22 -6.04
C LEU A 131 3.40 4.84 -4.92
N ASN A 132 2.58 3.82 -5.16
CA ASN A 132 1.80 3.21 -4.09
C ASN A 132 2.70 2.27 -3.27
N ARG A 133 3.16 2.76 -2.14
CA ARG A 133 4.08 2.03 -1.26
C ARG A 133 3.44 0.83 -0.57
N ALA A 134 2.12 0.81 -0.42
CA ALA A 134 1.41 -0.34 0.13
C ALA A 134 1.45 -1.57 -0.80
N PHE A 135 1.65 -1.35 -2.12
CA PHE A 135 1.78 -2.40 -3.13
C PHE A 135 3.23 -2.62 -3.60
N SER A 136 4.19 -1.99 -2.93
CA SER A 136 5.60 -2.14 -3.28
C SER A 136 6.25 -3.24 -2.45
N ALA A 137 7.19 -3.96 -3.06
CA ALA A 137 7.97 -4.98 -2.36
C ALA A 137 9.10 -4.33 -1.54
N TYR A 138 9.26 -4.78 -0.30
CA TYR A 138 10.29 -4.33 0.61
C TYR A 138 11.06 -5.50 1.20
N ALA A 139 12.31 -5.25 1.62
CA ALA A 139 13.05 -6.18 2.46
C ALA A 139 12.41 -6.20 3.84
N VAL A 140 11.75 -7.29 4.19
CA VAL A 140 10.92 -7.40 5.41
C VAL A 140 11.70 -7.34 6.72
N GLY A 141 12.99 -7.71 6.72
CA GLY A 141 13.81 -7.68 7.94
C GLY A 141 13.20 -8.51 9.07
N SER A 142 13.23 -7.96 10.28
CA SER A 142 12.78 -8.66 11.50
C SER A 142 11.29 -8.99 11.54
N VAL A 143 10.46 -8.38 10.70
CA VAL A 143 9.03 -8.76 10.61
C VAL A 143 8.82 -10.11 9.92
N PHE A 144 9.88 -10.73 9.39
CA PHE A 144 9.85 -12.11 8.93
C PHE A 144 9.99 -13.15 10.05
N LYS A 145 10.47 -12.76 11.24
CA LYS A 145 10.67 -13.67 12.37
C LYS A 145 9.39 -14.39 12.83
N PRO A 146 8.22 -13.74 12.88
CA PRO A 146 6.95 -14.44 13.11
C PRO A 146 6.65 -15.58 12.13
N VAL A 147 7.09 -15.46 10.88
CA VAL A 147 6.94 -16.54 9.87
C VAL A 147 7.77 -17.76 10.28
N LEU A 148 9.02 -17.54 10.71
CA LEU A 148 9.89 -18.61 11.22
C LEU A 148 9.32 -19.22 12.51
N ALA A 149 8.81 -18.39 13.42
CA ALA A 149 8.17 -18.84 14.65
C ALA A 149 6.94 -19.73 14.36
N ALA A 150 6.08 -19.32 13.43
CA ALA A 150 4.93 -20.11 13.01
C ALA A 150 5.35 -21.44 12.36
N ALA A 151 6.39 -21.42 11.53
CA ALA A 151 6.95 -22.63 10.93
C ALA A 151 7.51 -23.60 11.98
N ALA A 152 8.17 -23.08 13.02
CA ALA A 152 8.68 -23.89 14.13
C ALA A 152 7.55 -24.54 14.94
N LEU A 153 6.53 -23.78 15.28
CA LEU A 153 5.37 -24.28 16.01
C LEU A 153 4.62 -25.37 15.21
N GLU A 154 4.42 -25.16 13.90
CA GLU A 154 3.79 -26.17 13.03
C GLU A 154 4.67 -27.46 12.92
N ALA A 155 5.99 -27.29 12.97
CA ALA A 155 6.93 -28.43 12.92
C ALA A 155 7.16 -29.14 14.25
N GLY A 156 6.60 -28.64 15.37
CA GLY A 156 6.86 -29.17 16.72
C GLY A 156 8.20 -28.74 17.31
N GLU A 157 8.85 -27.72 16.73
CA GLU A 157 10.15 -27.18 17.12
C GLU A 157 10.03 -25.93 18.03
N GLY A 158 8.89 -25.76 18.68
CA GLY A 158 8.61 -24.57 19.53
C GLY A 158 9.52 -24.50 20.77
N ASP A 159 10.05 -25.64 21.24
CA ASP A 159 10.94 -25.76 22.40
C ASP A 159 12.43 -25.55 22.06
N PHE A 160 12.74 -25.19 20.79
CA PHE A 160 14.11 -24.91 20.39
C PHE A 160 14.73 -23.80 21.25
N ILE A 161 15.91 -24.06 21.79
CA ILE A 161 16.66 -23.16 22.68
C ILE A 161 18.05 -22.94 22.11
N ARG A 162 18.54 -21.72 22.18
CA ARG A 162 19.90 -21.38 21.76
C ARG A 162 20.55 -20.38 22.69
N GLU A 163 21.87 -20.51 22.89
CA GLU A 163 22.68 -19.44 23.45
C GLU A 163 23.07 -18.42 22.36
N CYS A 164 22.72 -17.17 22.58
CA CYS A 164 22.99 -16.06 21.62
C CYS A 164 24.11 -15.17 22.15
N PRO A 165 25.31 -15.19 21.53
CA PRO A 165 26.42 -14.32 21.89
C PRO A 165 26.29 -12.86 21.37
N GLY A 166 25.13 -12.46 20.85
CA GLY A 166 24.88 -11.13 20.25
C GLY A 166 25.13 -11.08 18.75
N TYR A 167 25.52 -12.18 18.13
CA TYR A 167 25.72 -12.28 16.66
C TYR A 167 25.58 -13.74 16.20
N ASP A 168 25.54 -13.91 14.87
CA ASP A 168 25.70 -15.19 14.19
C ASP A 168 26.40 -14.99 12.84
N ALA A 169 26.94 -16.04 12.26
CA ALA A 169 27.53 -16.03 10.95
C ALA A 169 26.78 -16.96 9.98
N LEU A 170 26.44 -16.44 8.82
CA LEU A 170 25.79 -17.19 7.74
C LEU A 170 26.51 -16.89 6.41
N ASN A 171 26.99 -17.94 5.74
CA ASN A 171 27.69 -17.82 4.45
C ASN A 171 28.85 -16.80 4.48
N GLY A 172 29.62 -16.76 5.57
CA GLY A 172 30.75 -15.84 5.74
C GLY A 172 30.37 -14.40 6.14
N GLN A 173 29.09 -14.08 6.22
CA GLN A 173 28.60 -12.78 6.66
C GLN A 173 28.16 -12.85 8.13
N VAL A 174 28.57 -11.84 8.93
CA VAL A 174 28.19 -11.73 10.34
C VAL A 174 26.94 -10.89 10.48
N TYR A 175 25.93 -11.47 11.10
CA TYR A 175 24.65 -10.81 11.45
C TYR A 175 24.63 -10.54 12.95
N ARG A 176 24.54 -9.28 13.34
CA ARG A 176 24.53 -8.85 14.73
C ARG A 176 23.13 -8.62 15.24
N CYS A 177 22.89 -8.93 16.50
CA CYS A 177 21.70 -8.46 17.21
C CYS A 177 21.78 -6.95 17.43
N ALA A 178 20.66 -6.30 17.77
CA ALA A 178 20.64 -4.88 18.06
C ALA A 178 21.66 -4.52 19.15
N GLY A 179 22.48 -3.50 18.87
CA GLY A 179 23.56 -3.13 19.79
C GLY A 179 24.68 -4.17 19.99
N SER A 180 24.69 -5.28 19.25
CA SER A 180 25.60 -6.42 19.44
C SER A 180 25.56 -7.02 20.86
N VAL A 181 24.43 -6.88 21.55
CA VAL A 181 24.25 -7.34 22.93
C VAL A 181 23.99 -8.86 22.96
N PRO A 182 24.74 -9.63 23.73
CA PRO A 182 24.44 -11.05 23.98
C PRO A 182 23.08 -11.20 24.67
N HIS A 183 22.25 -12.14 24.17
CA HIS A 183 20.96 -12.43 24.78
C HIS A 183 21.01 -13.63 25.73
N GLY A 184 22.16 -14.34 25.76
CA GLY A 184 22.31 -15.57 26.52
C GLY A 184 21.41 -16.70 26.00
N LEU A 185 20.95 -17.54 26.88
CA LEU A 185 20.06 -18.65 26.56
C LEU A 185 18.64 -18.10 26.29
N VAL A 186 18.15 -18.30 25.08
CA VAL A 186 16.83 -17.83 24.64
C VAL A 186 16.04 -18.95 23.97
N GLY A 187 14.75 -19.03 24.30
CA GLY A 187 13.74 -19.79 23.58
C GLY A 187 12.95 -18.87 22.64
N LEU A 188 11.91 -19.43 22.01
CA LEU A 188 11.14 -18.77 20.97
C LEU A 188 10.55 -17.41 21.43
N ASP A 189 9.90 -17.36 22.59
CA ASP A 189 9.28 -16.16 23.14
C ASP A 189 10.30 -15.05 23.40
N GLY A 190 11.38 -15.38 24.13
CA GLY A 190 12.44 -14.41 24.40
C GLY A 190 13.20 -13.96 23.16
N ALA A 191 13.30 -14.82 22.16
CA ALA A 191 13.91 -14.47 20.87
C ALA A 191 13.03 -13.52 20.05
N LEU A 192 11.71 -13.68 20.08
CA LEU A 192 10.75 -12.74 19.47
C LEU A 192 10.78 -11.40 20.20
N GLU A 193 10.67 -11.40 21.52
CA GLU A 193 10.70 -10.20 22.36
C GLU A 193 11.95 -9.34 22.10
N LYS A 194 13.13 -9.97 22.07
CA LYS A 194 14.42 -9.32 21.87
C LYS A 194 14.78 -9.15 20.39
N SER A 195 13.94 -9.62 19.48
CA SER A 195 14.23 -9.66 18.03
C SER A 195 15.61 -10.28 17.73
N CYS A 196 15.91 -11.43 18.35
CA CYS A 196 17.22 -12.08 18.33
C CYS A 196 17.57 -12.62 16.94
N ASN A 197 18.54 -12.00 16.26
CA ASN A 197 18.98 -12.45 14.93
C ASN A 197 19.65 -13.83 15.00
N GLY A 198 20.53 -14.07 16.00
CA GLY A 198 21.21 -15.33 16.13
C GLY A 198 20.25 -16.51 16.29
N TYR A 199 19.24 -16.36 17.14
CA TYR A 199 18.23 -17.39 17.33
C TYR A 199 17.51 -17.75 16.03
N PHE A 200 16.99 -16.74 15.31
CA PHE A 200 16.19 -16.98 14.10
C PHE A 200 17.02 -17.45 12.91
N ILE A 201 18.30 -17.12 12.84
CA ILE A 201 19.21 -17.69 11.83
C ILE A 201 19.37 -19.19 12.05
N GLU A 202 19.62 -19.61 13.31
CA GLU A 202 19.80 -21.03 13.64
C GLU A 202 18.49 -21.80 13.50
N LEU A 203 17.39 -21.27 14.03
CA LEU A 203 16.06 -21.87 13.85
C LEU A 203 15.73 -22.07 12.36
N GLY A 204 16.09 -21.10 11.51
CA GLY A 204 15.89 -21.22 10.06
C GLY A 204 16.73 -22.34 9.43
N ARG A 205 17.92 -22.62 9.98
CA ARG A 205 18.76 -23.77 9.55
C ARG A 205 18.14 -25.10 9.96
N GLU A 206 17.66 -25.21 11.20
CA GLU A 206 17.00 -26.41 11.73
C GLU A 206 15.70 -26.73 10.97
N LEU A 207 14.89 -25.73 10.72
CA LEU A 207 13.65 -25.88 9.94
C LEU A 207 13.90 -26.28 8.49
N GLY A 208 14.99 -25.77 7.91
CA GLY A 208 15.30 -25.92 6.51
C GLY A 208 14.43 -25.08 5.56
N PRO A 209 14.87 -24.90 4.32
CA PRO A 209 14.24 -23.95 3.38
C PRO A 209 12.81 -24.34 2.98
N GLU A 210 12.49 -25.62 2.95
CA GLU A 210 11.18 -26.10 2.50
C GLU A 210 10.07 -25.73 3.49
N ARG A 211 10.29 -25.94 4.81
CA ARG A 211 9.30 -25.59 5.84
C ARG A 211 9.11 -24.09 5.91
N VAL A 212 10.21 -23.31 5.86
CA VAL A 212 10.14 -21.85 5.85
C VAL A 212 9.38 -21.33 4.64
N ARG A 213 9.64 -21.85 3.44
CA ARG A 213 8.98 -21.45 2.21
C ARG A 213 7.50 -21.79 2.20
N LYS A 214 7.14 -23.00 2.68
CA LYS A 214 5.75 -23.44 2.83
C LYS A 214 4.96 -22.50 3.74
N MET A 215 5.50 -22.17 4.92
CA MET A 215 4.85 -21.24 5.85
C MET A 215 4.74 -19.84 5.27
N ALA A 216 5.81 -19.30 4.65
CA ALA A 216 5.76 -18.01 3.99
C ALA A 216 4.66 -17.96 2.91
N ALA A 217 4.57 -18.98 2.07
CA ALA A 217 3.54 -19.07 1.03
C ALA A 217 2.12 -19.17 1.63
N ALA A 218 1.93 -19.91 2.73
CA ALA A 218 0.67 -20.00 3.45
C ALA A 218 0.22 -18.64 4.01
N LEU A 219 1.18 -17.81 4.44
CA LEU A 219 0.95 -16.43 4.91
C LEU A 219 0.89 -15.39 3.76
N GLY A 220 0.93 -15.82 2.50
CA GLY A 220 0.74 -14.95 1.34
C GLY A 220 2.01 -14.33 0.76
N PHE A 221 3.19 -14.67 1.26
CA PHE A 221 4.45 -14.19 0.67
C PHE A 221 4.71 -14.81 -0.71
N GLY A 222 5.16 -13.98 -1.65
CA GLY A 222 5.52 -14.42 -3.00
C GLY A 222 4.34 -14.63 -3.96
N LYS A 223 3.18 -14.06 -3.65
CA LYS A 223 1.99 -14.04 -4.52
C LYS A 223 1.88 -12.71 -5.24
#